data_84febe8711a207a03b6dae63d618d243
#
_entry.id   84febe8711a207a03b6dae63d618d243
#
_cell.length_a   1.000
_cell.length_b   1.000
_cell.length_c   1.000
_cell.angle_alpha   90.00
_cell.angle_beta   90.00
_cell.angle_gamma   90.00
#
_symmetry.space_group_name_H-M   'P 1'
#
loop_
_entity.id
_entity.type
_entity.pdbx_description
1 polymer ?
#
loop_
_entity_poly.entity_id
_entity_poly.type
_entity_poly.pdbx_seq_one_letter_code
_entity_poly.pdbx_strand_id
1 'polypeptide(L)'
;FIKAKEGNEVYAVAKGQIVFSDWLPGYGNIIIINHGKGYMSLYGNNQSLLKQSNEIVKGGEVIAIVGNSGGNKSNGVYYELRKNSKPFNPLSWTK
;
A
#
# COMPACT_ATOMS: atom_id res chain seq x y z
N PHE A 1 -9.16 4.34 3.65
CA PHE A 1 -8.12 5.19 4.23
C PHE A 1 -8.09 5.00 5.75
N ILE A 2 -6.93 4.68 6.26
CA ILE A 2 -6.75 4.46 7.70
C ILE A 2 -5.96 5.62 8.27
N LYS A 3 -6.57 6.41 9.15
CA LYS A 3 -5.86 7.51 9.81
C LYS A 3 -4.75 6.94 10.69
N ALA A 4 -3.58 7.54 10.57
CA ALA A 4 -2.42 7.15 11.35
C ALA A 4 -1.51 8.36 11.50
N LYS A 5 -0.67 8.34 12.51
CA LYS A 5 0.24 9.44 12.77
C LYS A 5 1.35 9.45 11.75
N GLU A 6 1.67 10.63 11.23
CA GLU A 6 2.80 10.78 10.30
C GLU A 6 4.07 10.25 10.97
N GLY A 7 4.86 9.48 10.21
CA GLY A 7 6.06 8.88 10.74
C GLY A 7 5.87 7.46 11.29
N ASN A 8 4.63 7.02 11.50
CA ASN A 8 4.38 5.65 11.93
C ASN A 8 4.74 4.67 10.83
N GLU A 9 5.09 3.45 11.24
CA GLU A 9 5.46 2.39 10.30
C GLU A 9 4.22 1.74 9.70
N VAL A 10 4.32 1.36 8.42
CA VAL A 10 3.29 0.60 7.71
C VAL A 10 3.81 -0.82 7.54
N TYR A 11 2.99 -1.80 7.91
CA TYR A 11 3.38 -3.22 7.90
C TYR A 11 2.65 -3.98 6.80
N ALA A 12 3.35 -4.93 6.17
CA ALA A 12 2.72 -5.83 5.22
C ALA A 12 1.67 -6.69 5.94
N VAL A 13 0.47 -6.82 5.38
CA VAL A 13 -0.60 -7.61 6.01
C VAL A 13 -0.29 -9.11 5.99
N ALA A 14 0.49 -9.57 5.01
CA ALA A 14 0.86 -10.96 4.83
C ALA A 14 2.09 -11.04 3.95
N LYS A 15 2.71 -12.20 3.86
CA LYS A 15 3.87 -12.37 3.00
C LYS A 15 3.48 -12.19 1.54
N GLY A 16 4.42 -11.76 0.72
CA GLY A 16 4.22 -11.59 -0.71
C GLY A 16 5.41 -10.97 -1.38
N GLN A 17 5.24 -10.62 -2.64
CA GLN A 17 6.27 -9.97 -3.43
C GLN A 17 5.82 -8.55 -3.79
N ILE A 18 6.71 -7.59 -3.60
CA ILE A 18 6.46 -6.21 -4.01
C ILE A 18 6.43 -6.18 -5.54
N VAL A 19 5.32 -5.75 -6.11
CA VAL A 19 5.17 -5.64 -7.57
C VAL A 19 5.19 -4.20 -8.05
N PHE A 20 5.02 -3.25 -7.15
CA PHE A 20 5.11 -1.82 -7.48
C PHE A 20 5.53 -1.04 -6.22
N SER A 21 6.44 -0.10 -6.38
CA SER A 21 6.90 0.75 -5.28
C SER A 21 7.38 2.06 -5.89
N ASP A 22 6.47 3.04 -5.98
CA ASP A 22 6.77 4.33 -6.60
C ASP A 22 5.63 5.30 -6.31
N TRP A 23 5.72 6.50 -6.86
CA TRP A 23 4.70 7.52 -6.73
C TRP A 23 3.67 7.40 -7.85
N LEU A 24 2.38 7.50 -7.51
CA LEU A 24 1.29 7.53 -8.49
C LEU A 24 0.36 8.69 -8.21
N PRO A 25 -0.15 9.36 -9.27
CA PRO A 25 -1.13 10.43 -9.10
C PRO A 25 -2.37 9.92 -8.34
N GLY A 26 -2.81 10.69 -7.38
CA GLY A 26 -3.97 10.36 -6.56
C GLY A 26 -3.69 9.44 -5.39
N TYR A 27 -2.55 8.75 -5.38
CA TYR A 27 -2.18 7.80 -4.30
C TYR A 27 -0.93 8.23 -3.54
N GLY A 28 -0.10 9.08 -4.16
CA GLY A 28 1.18 9.44 -3.59
C GLY A 28 2.16 8.26 -3.69
N ASN A 29 3.02 8.15 -2.71
CA ASN A 29 3.96 7.02 -2.65
C ASN A 29 3.20 5.76 -2.28
N ILE A 30 3.14 4.81 -3.20
CA ILE A 30 2.33 3.60 -3.06
C ILE A 30 3.19 2.36 -3.23
N ILE A 31 2.90 1.36 -2.41
CA ILE A 31 3.50 0.04 -2.53
C ILE A 31 2.37 -0.97 -2.80
N ILE A 32 2.63 -1.93 -3.68
CA ILE A 32 1.65 -2.97 -4.01
C ILE A 32 2.33 -4.31 -3.81
N ILE A 33 1.68 -5.18 -3.03
CA ILE A 33 2.18 -6.52 -2.73
C ILE A 33 1.29 -7.55 -3.39
N ASN A 34 1.89 -8.48 -4.12
CA ASN A 34 1.21 -9.66 -4.67
C ASN A 34 1.37 -10.81 -3.68
N HIS A 35 0.26 -11.26 -3.11
CA HIS A 35 0.25 -12.34 -2.12
C HIS A 35 0.07 -13.72 -2.75
N GLY A 36 -0.13 -13.77 -4.06
CA GLY A 36 -0.44 -15.01 -4.76
C GLY A 36 -1.93 -15.28 -4.80
N LYS A 37 -2.33 -16.26 -5.60
CA LYS A 37 -3.75 -16.66 -5.76
C LYS A 37 -4.67 -15.52 -6.13
N GLY A 38 -4.15 -14.51 -6.83
CA GLY A 38 -4.92 -13.35 -7.25
C GLY A 38 -5.12 -12.26 -6.21
N TYR A 39 -4.52 -12.39 -5.02
CA TYR A 39 -4.65 -11.38 -3.97
C TYR A 39 -3.52 -10.36 -4.03
N MET A 40 -3.88 -9.09 -3.88
CA MET A 40 -2.94 -7.99 -3.77
C MET A 40 -3.36 -7.04 -2.66
N SER A 41 -2.38 -6.40 -2.01
CA SER A 41 -2.65 -5.32 -1.06
C SER A 41 -1.92 -4.07 -1.52
N LEU A 42 -2.56 -2.93 -1.32
CA LEU A 42 -2.06 -1.62 -1.73
C LEU A 42 -1.96 -0.71 -0.53
N TYR A 43 -0.86 0.04 -0.44
CA TYR A 43 -0.58 0.94 0.68
C TYR A 43 -0.10 2.27 0.11
N GLY A 44 -0.97 3.28 0.10
CA GLY A 44 -0.67 4.59 -0.50
C GLY A 44 -0.56 5.70 0.53
N ASN A 45 -0.27 6.90 0.03
CA ASN A 45 -0.18 8.10 0.85
C ASN A 45 1.02 8.11 1.80
N ASN A 46 2.05 7.32 1.50
CA ASN A 46 3.21 7.19 2.38
C ASN A 46 4.19 8.34 2.21
N GLN A 47 4.91 8.65 3.29
CA GLN A 47 6.01 9.59 3.28
C GLN A 47 7.23 8.98 2.58
N SER A 48 7.52 7.72 2.87
CA SER A 48 8.66 6.98 2.33
C SER A 48 8.28 5.55 2.06
N LEU A 49 8.88 4.98 1.02
CA LEU A 49 8.75 3.57 0.68
C LEU A 49 10.07 2.88 1.03
N LEU A 50 10.02 1.84 1.86
CA LEU A 50 11.21 1.17 2.40
C LEU A 50 11.56 -0.10 1.64
N LYS A 51 10.70 -0.53 0.72
CA LYS A 51 10.91 -1.73 -0.10
C LYS A 51 10.80 -1.37 -1.57
N GLN A 52 11.50 -2.12 -2.40
CA GLN A 52 11.53 -1.90 -3.84
C GLN A 52 10.82 -3.04 -4.56
N SER A 53 10.45 -2.79 -5.83
CA SER A 53 9.85 -3.82 -6.67
C SER A 53 10.71 -5.07 -6.70
N ASN A 54 10.05 -6.22 -6.68
CA ASN A 54 10.62 -7.57 -6.70
C ASN A 54 11.14 -8.07 -5.35
N GLU A 55 11.17 -7.24 -4.30
CA GLU A 55 11.54 -7.75 -2.97
C GLU A 55 10.44 -8.65 -2.42
N ILE A 56 10.84 -9.68 -1.69
CA ILE A 56 9.93 -10.55 -0.97
C ILE A 56 9.81 -10.04 0.45
N VAL A 57 8.60 -9.93 0.96
CA VAL A 57 8.35 -9.48 2.33
C VAL A 57 7.54 -10.51 3.10
N LYS A 58 7.69 -10.49 4.41
CA LYS A 58 6.91 -11.32 5.34
C LYS A 58 5.76 -10.50 5.92
N GLY A 59 4.71 -11.20 6.36
CA GLY A 59 3.65 -10.52 7.11
C GLY A 59 4.21 -9.85 8.35
N GLY A 60 3.80 -8.61 8.60
CA GLY A 60 4.29 -7.81 9.72
C GLY A 60 5.60 -7.08 9.46
N GLU A 61 6.22 -7.27 8.30
CA GLU A 61 7.45 -6.56 7.96
C GLU A 61 7.13 -5.10 7.62
N VAL A 62 7.98 -4.17 8.07
CA VAL A 62 7.80 -2.74 7.80
C VAL A 62 8.12 -2.48 6.34
N ILE A 63 7.19 -1.85 5.62
CA ILE A 63 7.32 -1.62 4.18
C ILE A 63 7.31 -0.15 3.79
N ALA A 64 6.79 0.73 4.66
CA ALA A 64 6.66 2.15 4.36
C ALA A 64 6.49 2.95 5.64
N ILE A 65 6.49 4.27 5.49
CA ILE A 65 6.29 5.22 6.60
C ILE A 65 5.07 6.08 6.26
N VAL A 66 4.16 6.21 7.20
CA VAL A 66 2.93 6.98 7.05
C VAL A 66 3.22 8.44 6.75
N GLY A 67 2.48 9.01 5.81
CA GLY A 67 2.62 10.41 5.45
C GLY A 67 1.33 10.99 4.90
N ASN A 68 1.48 11.90 3.95
CA ASN A 68 0.36 12.55 3.28
C ASN A 68 0.71 12.87 1.83
N SER A 69 1.49 11.98 1.20
CA SER A 69 2.00 12.23 -0.16
C SER A 69 0.92 12.17 -1.23
N GLY A 70 -0.22 11.55 -0.94
CA GLY A 70 -1.35 11.51 -1.86
C GLY A 70 -2.24 12.75 -1.81
N GLY A 71 -1.91 13.74 -0.98
CA GLY A 71 -2.67 14.99 -0.91
C GLY A 71 -3.93 14.91 -0.08
N ASN A 72 -4.06 13.91 0.78
CA ASN A 72 -5.22 13.79 1.67
C ASN A 72 -5.18 14.87 2.74
N LYS A 73 -6.35 15.21 3.29
CA LYS A 73 -6.46 16.22 4.36
C LYS A 73 -5.90 15.74 5.68
N SER A 74 -5.79 14.43 5.87
CA SER A 74 -5.28 13.82 7.08
C SER A 74 -4.12 12.91 6.76
N ASN A 75 -3.21 12.76 7.71
CA ASN A 75 -2.15 11.74 7.62
C ASN A 75 -2.77 10.36 7.77
N GLY A 76 -2.23 9.38 7.09
CA GLY A 76 -2.71 8.02 7.19
C GLY A 76 -2.32 7.19 5.98
N VAL A 77 -2.78 5.95 5.98
CA VAL A 77 -2.51 4.99 4.92
C VAL A 77 -3.75 4.80 4.07
N TYR A 78 -3.59 4.94 2.76
CA TYR A 78 -4.62 4.51 1.83
C TYR A 78 -4.42 3.02 1.63
N TYR A 79 -5.32 2.19 2.19
CA TYR A 79 -5.18 0.75 2.17
C TYR A 79 -6.28 0.10 1.35
N GLU A 80 -5.90 -0.86 0.51
CA GLU A 80 -6.85 -1.67 -0.26
C GLU A 80 -6.39 -3.09 -0.37
N LEU A 81 -7.38 -4.00 -0.46
CA LEU A 81 -7.15 -5.40 -0.76
C LEU A 81 -7.87 -5.73 -2.07
N ARG A 82 -7.14 -6.32 -3.02
CA ARG A 82 -7.67 -6.69 -4.34
C ARG A 82 -7.62 -8.20 -4.52
N LYS A 83 -8.57 -8.70 -5.28
CA LYS A 83 -8.61 -10.11 -5.66
C LYS A 83 -8.76 -10.25 -7.17
N ASN A 84 -8.04 -11.23 -7.74
CA ASN A 84 -8.10 -11.61 -9.15
C ASN A 84 -7.54 -10.56 -10.11
N SER A 85 -6.66 -9.71 -9.64
CA SER A 85 -5.92 -8.74 -10.47
C SER A 85 -6.82 -7.94 -11.42
N LYS A 86 -8.07 -7.70 -11.03
CA LYS A 86 -8.97 -6.89 -11.85
C LYS A 86 -8.48 -5.45 -11.87
N PRO A 87 -8.79 -4.70 -12.94
CA PRO A 87 -8.46 -3.28 -12.96
C PRO A 87 -8.96 -2.61 -11.70
N PHE A 88 -8.14 -1.73 -11.16
CA PHE A 88 -8.46 -1.05 -9.91
C PHE A 88 -9.73 -0.23 -10.05
N ASN A 89 -10.67 -0.44 -9.14
CA ASN A 89 -11.89 0.34 -9.02
C ASN A 89 -12.23 0.46 -7.53
N PRO A 90 -11.96 1.61 -6.91
CA PRO A 90 -12.19 1.76 -5.48
C PRO A 90 -13.61 1.42 -5.03
N LEU A 91 -14.60 1.73 -5.86
CA LEU A 91 -15.98 1.47 -5.51
C LEU A 91 -16.30 -0.02 -5.41
N SER A 92 -15.60 -0.86 -6.18
CA SER A 92 -15.81 -2.30 -6.12
C SER A 92 -15.09 -2.95 -4.94
N TRP A 93 -14.13 -2.26 -4.33
CA TRP A 93 -13.35 -2.79 -3.21
C TRP A 93 -13.94 -2.49 -1.85
N THR A 94 -14.78 -1.49 -1.77
CA THR A 94 -15.35 -1.03 -0.51
C THR A 94 -16.63 -1.76 -0.12
N LYS A 95 -17.03 -2.72 -0.91
CA LYS A 95 -18.25 -3.51 -0.65
C LYS A 95 -18.00 -4.62 0.33
#